data_d702b708c736f5879e4c9275022e346c
#
_entry.id   d702b708c736f5879e4c9275022e346c
#
_cell.length_a   1.000
_cell.length_b   1.000
_cell.length_c   1.000
_cell.angle_alpha   90.00
_cell.angle_beta   90.00
_cell.angle_gamma   90.00
#
_symmetry.space_group_name_H-M   'P 1'
#
loop_
_entity.id
_entity.type
_entity.pdbx_description
1 polymer ?
#
loop_
_entity_poly.entity_id
_entity_poly.type
_entity_poly.pdbx_seq_one_letter_code
_entity_poly.pdbx_strand_id
1 'polypeptide(L)'
;MKTITTFVFLLLVTLSPAVATPVYSFSAVVKPPSGAFSFFRVHRQGPGISLSWASASSSVVQFIIERSYDGEFFDVIGGMGCTGTNTHRFSDNDVFPGIIYYRVTAVKTDDTTESSAIETVRLVRRG
;
A
#
# COMPACT_ATOMS: atom_id res chain seq x y z
N MET A 1 54.69 -31.12 -61.62
CA MET A 1 53.96 -29.97 -61.08
C MET A 1 52.84 -30.49 -60.23
N LYS A 2 52.97 -30.36 -58.93
CA LYS A 2 51.88 -30.78 -57.96
C LYS A 2 51.14 -29.56 -57.55
N THR A 3 49.89 -29.45 -58.02
CA THR A 3 48.96 -28.41 -57.60
C THR A 3 48.36 -28.84 -56.25
N ILE A 4 48.68 -28.06 -55.20
CA ILE A 4 48.07 -28.24 -53.88
C ILE A 4 46.80 -27.45 -53.86
N THR A 5 45.66 -28.15 -53.87
CA THR A 5 44.35 -27.53 -53.70
C THR A 5 44.10 -27.40 -52.22
N THR A 6 44.20 -26.16 -51.73
CA THR A 6 43.86 -25.85 -50.34
C THR A 6 42.36 -25.76 -50.22
N PHE A 7 41.75 -26.73 -49.55
CA PHE A 7 40.34 -26.67 -49.16
C PHE A 7 40.22 -25.75 -47.95
N VAL A 8 39.67 -24.55 -48.18
CA VAL A 8 39.32 -23.68 -47.08
C VAL A 8 37.94 -24.14 -46.57
N PHE A 9 37.93 -24.79 -45.41
CA PHE A 9 36.69 -25.14 -44.72
C PHE A 9 36.17 -23.87 -44.04
N LEU A 10 35.17 -23.26 -44.67
CA LEU A 10 34.46 -22.11 -44.07
C LEU A 10 33.51 -22.64 -42.99
N LEU A 11 33.90 -22.57 -41.74
CA LEU A 11 33.05 -22.91 -40.61
C LEU A 11 32.00 -21.81 -40.45
N LEU A 12 30.78 -22.06 -40.95
CA LEU A 12 29.64 -21.17 -40.75
C LEU A 12 29.19 -21.36 -39.30
N VAL A 13 29.65 -20.50 -38.38
CA VAL A 13 29.08 -20.40 -37.05
C VAL A 13 27.74 -19.68 -37.20
N THR A 14 26.65 -20.43 -37.19
CA THR A 14 25.33 -19.86 -37.08
C THR A 14 25.14 -19.40 -35.64
N LEU A 15 25.30 -18.12 -35.42
CA LEU A 15 24.93 -17.49 -34.16
C LEU A 15 23.40 -17.46 -34.09
N SER A 16 22.80 -18.40 -33.36
CA SER A 16 21.36 -18.34 -33.05
C SER A 16 21.13 -17.15 -32.11
N PRO A 17 20.28 -16.18 -32.46
CA PRO A 17 19.92 -15.16 -31.50
C PRO A 17 19.12 -15.82 -30.37
N ALA A 18 19.70 -15.85 -29.18
CA ALA A 18 18.95 -16.20 -27.99
C ALA A 18 17.87 -15.13 -27.80
N VAL A 19 16.62 -15.48 -28.09
CA VAL A 19 15.46 -14.64 -27.80
C VAL A 19 15.31 -14.68 -26.29
N ALA A 20 15.79 -13.65 -25.59
CA ALA A 20 15.50 -13.45 -24.20
C ALA A 20 13.99 -13.15 -24.07
N THR A 21 13.21 -14.11 -23.60
CA THR A 21 11.83 -13.86 -23.21
C THR A 21 11.85 -12.91 -22.01
N PRO A 22 11.15 -11.77 -22.06
CA PRO A 22 11.07 -10.91 -20.88
C PRO A 22 10.32 -11.69 -19.81
N VAL A 23 11.05 -12.06 -18.77
CA VAL A 23 10.43 -12.59 -17.55
C VAL A 23 9.80 -11.37 -16.86
N TYR A 24 8.52 -11.16 -17.09
CA TYR A 24 7.75 -10.24 -16.27
C TYR A 24 7.61 -10.86 -14.89
N SER A 25 8.60 -10.60 -14.04
CA SER A 25 8.41 -10.80 -12.61
C SER A 25 7.35 -9.81 -12.16
N PHE A 26 6.13 -10.25 -12.05
CA PHE A 26 5.14 -9.58 -11.25
C PHE A 26 5.59 -9.71 -9.79
N SER A 27 6.54 -8.88 -9.38
CA SER A 27 6.63 -8.52 -7.99
C SER A 27 5.34 -7.78 -7.70
N ALA A 28 4.42 -8.42 -6.99
CA ALA A 28 3.43 -7.67 -6.27
C ALA A 28 4.24 -6.66 -5.45
N VAL A 29 4.21 -5.40 -5.87
CA VAL A 29 4.78 -4.32 -5.08
C VAL A 29 3.89 -4.25 -3.85
N VAL A 30 4.23 -5.04 -2.84
CA VAL A 30 3.80 -4.78 -1.48
C VAL A 30 4.43 -3.43 -1.19
N LYS A 31 3.64 -2.36 -1.36
CA LYS A 31 4.06 -1.03 -0.94
C LYS A 31 4.51 -1.20 0.51
N PRO A 32 5.78 -0.95 0.82
CA PRO A 32 6.21 -1.02 2.20
C PRO A 32 5.29 -0.12 3.00
N PRO A 33 4.94 -0.47 4.23
CA PRO A 33 4.16 0.40 5.09
C PRO A 33 4.78 1.78 5.03
N SER A 34 3.99 2.80 4.73
CA SER A 34 4.46 4.18 4.69
C SER A 34 5.14 4.46 6.04
N GLY A 35 6.31 5.14 6.04
CA GLY A 35 7.24 5.18 7.16
C GLY A 35 6.65 5.52 8.54
N ALA A 36 5.45 6.13 8.61
CA ALA A 36 4.74 6.43 9.86
C ALA A 36 3.86 5.28 10.35
N PHE A 37 3.51 4.32 9.51
CA PHE A 37 2.56 3.25 9.84
C PHE A 37 3.16 1.87 9.59
N SER A 38 3.03 0.97 10.59
CA SER A 38 3.34 -0.45 10.44
C SER A 38 2.18 -1.19 9.80
N PHE A 39 0.97 -0.83 10.17
CA PHE A 39 -0.26 -1.31 9.55
C PHE A 39 -1.39 -0.31 9.73
N PHE A 40 -2.41 -0.45 8.87
CA PHE A 40 -3.72 0.17 9.03
C PHE A 40 -4.78 -0.81 8.56
N ARG A 41 -5.80 -1.04 9.39
CA ARG A 41 -6.88 -2.00 9.12
C ARG A 41 -8.22 -1.40 9.49
N VAL A 42 -9.23 -1.74 8.69
CA VAL A 42 -10.61 -1.32 8.88
C VAL A 42 -11.50 -2.54 8.75
N HIS A 43 -12.44 -2.72 9.67
CA HIS A 43 -13.40 -3.82 9.63
C HIS A 43 -14.73 -3.43 10.24
N ARG A 44 -15.75 -4.14 9.81
CA ARG A 44 -17.08 -4.01 10.44
C ARG A 44 -17.06 -4.49 11.89
N GLN A 45 -17.67 -3.71 12.74
CA GLN A 45 -17.90 -4.07 14.13
C GLN A 45 -19.34 -3.70 14.53
N GLY A 46 -20.22 -4.70 14.58
CA GLY A 46 -21.65 -4.44 14.84
C GLY A 46 -22.25 -3.49 13.80
N PRO A 47 -22.95 -2.44 14.24
CA PRO A 47 -23.53 -1.42 13.34
C PRO A 47 -22.51 -0.40 12.85
N GLY A 48 -21.30 -0.39 13.38
CA GLY A 48 -20.24 0.57 13.10
C GLY A 48 -19.02 -0.04 12.42
N ILE A 49 -17.98 0.76 12.36
CA ILE A 49 -16.69 0.42 11.78
C ILE A 49 -15.61 0.61 12.83
N SER A 50 -14.72 -0.37 12.93
CA SER A 50 -13.53 -0.30 13.77
C SER A 50 -12.30 -0.11 12.92
N LEU A 51 -11.49 0.87 13.30
CA LEU A 51 -10.19 1.16 12.71
C LEU A 51 -9.10 0.78 13.72
N SER A 52 -8.02 0.22 13.23
CA SER A 52 -6.83 -0.05 14.03
C SER A 52 -5.57 0.20 13.22
N TRP A 53 -4.57 0.79 13.85
CA TRP A 53 -3.29 1.08 13.22
C TRP A 53 -2.16 1.04 14.23
N ALA A 54 -0.95 0.93 13.73
CA ALA A 54 0.24 1.06 14.54
C ALA A 54 1.19 2.09 13.93
N SER A 55 1.80 2.87 14.80
CA SER A 55 2.86 3.78 14.42
C SER A 55 4.17 3.02 14.28
N ALA A 56 4.88 3.27 13.18
CA ALA A 56 6.23 2.77 12.94
C ALA A 56 7.31 3.79 13.32
N SER A 57 6.92 5.03 13.64
CA SER A 57 7.83 6.13 13.92
C SER A 57 7.59 6.71 15.30
N SER A 58 8.65 6.96 16.04
CA SER A 58 8.61 7.66 17.34
C SER A 58 8.38 9.17 17.20
N SER A 59 8.48 9.72 16.01
CA SER A 59 8.28 11.15 15.75
C SER A 59 6.82 11.56 15.64
N VAL A 60 5.89 10.63 15.61
CA VAL A 60 4.45 10.90 15.53
C VAL A 60 3.92 11.36 16.89
N VAL A 61 3.23 12.48 16.91
CA VAL A 61 2.64 13.08 18.12
C VAL A 61 1.13 13.04 18.13
N GLN A 62 0.50 12.95 16.96
CA GLN A 62 -0.96 12.97 16.82
C GLN A 62 -1.39 12.18 15.59
N PHE A 63 -2.60 11.63 15.66
CA PHE A 63 -3.30 11.04 14.51
C PHE A 63 -4.59 11.78 14.24
N ILE A 64 -4.89 11.98 12.96
CA ILE A 64 -6.15 12.53 12.47
C ILE A 64 -6.85 11.41 11.72
N ILE A 65 -8.08 11.11 12.11
CA ILE A 65 -8.88 10.06 11.48
C ILE A 65 -9.84 10.70 10.49
N GLU A 66 -9.87 10.20 9.28
CA GLU A 66 -10.62 10.78 8.18
C GLU A 66 -11.47 9.71 7.48
N ARG A 67 -12.66 10.11 7.07
CA ARG A 67 -13.66 9.27 6.39
C ARG A 67 -14.11 9.92 5.10
N SER A 68 -14.38 9.12 4.09
CA SER A 68 -14.98 9.54 2.82
C SER A 68 -16.03 8.55 2.35
N TYR A 69 -17.06 9.04 1.68
CA TYR A 69 -18.08 8.23 1.01
C TYR A 69 -17.92 8.17 -0.51
N ASP A 70 -17.02 8.97 -1.08
CA ASP A 70 -16.76 9.01 -2.52
C ASP A 70 -15.29 8.63 -2.88
N GLY A 71 -14.43 8.50 -1.87
CA GLY A 71 -13.00 8.19 -2.05
C GLY A 71 -12.14 9.38 -2.45
N GLU A 72 -12.70 10.56 -2.62
CA GLU A 72 -11.99 11.78 -3.04
C GLU A 72 -11.96 12.83 -1.92
N PHE A 73 -13.10 13.14 -1.34
CA PHE A 73 -13.23 14.12 -0.24
C PHE A 73 -13.28 13.40 1.10
N PHE A 74 -12.34 13.74 1.96
CA PHE A 74 -12.22 13.17 3.30
C PHE A 74 -12.56 14.19 4.36
N ASP A 75 -13.49 13.83 5.24
CA ASP A 75 -13.85 14.60 6.41
C ASP A 75 -13.11 14.08 7.64
N VAL A 76 -12.64 14.99 8.47
CA VAL A 76 -12.06 14.63 9.77
C VAL A 76 -13.19 14.18 10.71
N ILE A 77 -13.10 12.95 11.19
CA ILE A 77 -14.08 12.36 12.11
C ILE A 77 -13.54 12.18 13.53
N GLY A 78 -12.25 12.36 13.72
CA GLY A 78 -11.64 12.27 15.03
C GLY A 78 -10.16 12.57 15.01
N GLY A 79 -9.60 12.69 16.20
CA GLY A 79 -8.18 12.87 16.42
C GLY A 79 -7.77 12.25 17.74
N MET A 80 -6.54 11.79 17.83
CA MET A 80 -5.97 11.32 19.10
C MET A 80 -4.48 11.56 19.16
N GLY A 81 -4.00 11.86 20.38
CA GLY A 81 -2.58 11.95 20.65
C GLY A 81 -1.91 10.59 20.56
N CYS A 82 -0.64 10.57 20.15
CA CYS A 82 0.19 9.38 20.20
C CYS A 82 0.72 9.24 21.64
N THR A 83 0.08 8.40 22.44
CA THR A 83 0.50 8.09 23.79
C THR A 83 1.15 6.71 23.82
N GLY A 84 2.40 6.58 24.19
CA GLY A 84 3.16 5.41 24.67
C GLY A 84 2.86 3.99 24.14
N THR A 85 1.74 3.76 23.46
CA THR A 85 1.35 2.50 22.82
C THR A 85 1.54 2.57 21.32
N ASN A 86 2.08 1.50 20.73
CA ASN A 86 2.29 1.45 19.29
C ASN A 86 1.00 1.18 18.52
N THR A 87 -0.05 0.65 19.15
CA THR A 87 -1.33 0.29 18.53
C THR A 87 -2.43 1.22 19.01
N HIS A 88 -3.20 1.73 18.07
CA HIS A 88 -4.31 2.64 18.29
C HIS A 88 -5.58 2.06 17.71
N ARG A 89 -6.73 2.44 18.27
CA ARG A 89 -8.06 2.06 17.81
C ARG A 89 -9.00 3.25 17.81
N PHE A 90 -9.90 3.25 16.84
CA PHE A 90 -10.99 4.21 16.73
C PHE A 90 -12.25 3.51 16.28
N SER A 91 -13.41 3.86 16.86
CA SER A 91 -14.70 3.31 16.46
C SER A 91 -15.55 4.41 15.84
N ASP A 92 -15.95 4.21 14.60
CA ASP A 92 -16.87 5.07 13.89
C ASP A 92 -18.27 4.44 13.94
N ASN A 93 -19.11 4.96 14.81
CA ASN A 93 -20.48 4.47 15.01
C ASN A 93 -21.54 5.32 14.30
N ASP A 94 -21.12 6.43 13.71
CA ASP A 94 -22.00 7.36 12.99
C ASP A 94 -21.74 7.26 11.49
N VAL A 95 -22.08 6.10 10.93
CA VAL A 95 -21.83 5.77 9.52
C VAL A 95 -23.12 5.42 8.79
N PHE A 96 -23.19 5.81 7.53
CA PHE A 96 -24.24 5.41 6.61
C PHE A 96 -23.86 4.13 5.86
N PRO A 97 -24.86 3.30 5.47
CA PRO A 97 -24.61 2.13 4.62
C PRO A 97 -24.00 2.52 3.28
N GLY A 98 -23.17 1.65 2.75
CA GLY A 98 -22.51 1.82 1.46
C GLY A 98 -21.03 1.51 1.54
N ILE A 99 -20.30 1.98 0.56
CA ILE A 99 -18.83 1.90 0.52
C ILE A 99 -18.25 3.10 1.25
N ILE A 100 -17.38 2.84 2.20
CA ILE A 100 -16.77 3.85 3.05
C ILE A 100 -15.26 3.73 2.94
N TYR A 101 -14.59 4.86 2.79
CA TYR A 101 -13.14 4.97 2.68
C TYR A 101 -12.60 5.62 3.93
N TYR A 102 -11.52 5.06 4.46
CA TYR A 102 -10.83 5.59 5.64
C TYR A 102 -9.35 5.77 5.37
N ARG A 103 -8.80 6.78 5.97
CA ARG A 103 -7.35 6.96 6.13
C ARG A 103 -7.05 7.57 7.48
N VAL A 104 -5.84 7.36 7.95
CA VAL A 104 -5.30 8.01 9.14
C VAL A 104 -4.10 8.83 8.72
N THR A 105 -4.04 10.06 9.19
CA THR A 105 -2.93 10.97 8.95
C THR A 105 -2.15 11.15 10.23
N ALA A 106 -0.86 10.82 10.20
CA ALA A 106 0.07 11.05 11.29
C ALA A 106 0.66 12.45 11.21
N VAL A 107 0.63 13.17 12.32
CA VAL A 107 1.32 14.46 12.50
C VAL A 107 2.59 14.22 13.28
N LYS A 108 3.71 14.66 12.76
CA LYS A 108 5.03 14.49 13.36
C LYS A 108 5.47 15.70 14.16
N THR A 109 6.53 15.54 14.95
CA THR A 109 7.10 16.61 15.80
C THR A 109 7.57 17.83 15.02
N ASP A 110 7.90 17.68 13.74
CA ASP A 110 8.31 18.76 12.83
C ASP A 110 7.13 19.38 12.07
N ASP A 111 5.88 19.09 12.47
CA ASP A 111 4.64 19.50 11.84
C ASP A 111 4.40 18.91 10.43
N THR A 112 5.25 18.04 9.96
CA THR A 112 5.00 17.30 8.73
C THR A 112 3.93 16.22 8.96
N THR A 113 3.19 15.89 7.91
CA THR A 113 2.13 14.88 7.93
C THR A 113 2.41 13.74 6.99
N GLU A 114 1.95 12.55 7.35
CA GLU A 114 2.01 11.36 6.51
C GLU A 114 0.70 10.58 6.63
N SER A 115 0.05 10.34 5.52
CA SER A 115 -1.21 9.60 5.49
C SER A 115 -0.97 8.10 5.27
N SER A 116 -1.80 7.28 5.91
CA SER A 116 -1.86 5.84 5.65
C SER A 116 -2.34 5.55 4.23
N ALA A 117 -2.27 4.28 3.82
CA ALA A 117 -3.07 3.82 2.69
C ALA A 117 -4.56 4.05 2.96
N ILE A 118 -5.34 4.19 1.89
CA ILE A 118 -6.80 4.26 2.00
C ILE A 118 -7.33 2.83 2.10
N GLU A 119 -8.09 2.58 3.17
CA GLU A 119 -8.79 1.31 3.37
C GLU A 119 -10.27 1.47 3.11
N THR A 120 -10.86 0.49 2.45
CA THR A 120 -12.25 0.50 2.03
C THR A 120 -13.03 -0.58 2.77
N VAL A 121 -14.21 -0.24 3.24
CA VAL A 121 -15.13 -1.18 3.88
C VAL A 121 -16.55 -0.98 3.33
N ARG A 122 -17.30 -2.07 3.20
CA ARG A 122 -18.70 -2.02 2.82
C ARG A 122 -19.59 -2.29 4.02
N LEU A 123 -20.41 -1.33 4.37
CA LEU A 123 -21.46 -1.46 5.38
C LEU A 123 -22.79 -1.75 4.71
N VAL A 124 -23.35 -2.91 5.02
CA VAL A 124 -24.70 -3.31 4.57
C VAL A 124 -25.63 -3.23 5.77
N ARG A 125 -26.69 -2.43 5.64
CA ARG A 125 -27.77 -2.44 6.64
C ARG A 125 -28.52 -3.77 6.50
N ARG A 126 -28.51 -4.57 7.54
CA ARG A 126 -29.47 -5.68 7.64
C ARG A 126 -30.80 -5.07 8.09
N GLY A 127 -31.75 -5.18 7.20
CA GLY A 127 -33.14 -4.81 7.53
C GLY A 127 -33.73 -5.77 8.52
#